data_c27e04dc3de33e3a5b5e769c10026c83
#
_entry.id   c27e04dc3de33e3a5b5e769c10026c83
#
_cell.length_a   1.000
_cell.length_b   1.000
_cell.length_c   1.000
_cell.angle_alpha   90.00
_cell.angle_beta   90.00
_cell.angle_gamma   90.00
#
_symmetry.space_group_name_H-M   'P 1'
#
loop_
_entity.id
_entity.type
_entity.pdbx_description
1 polymer ?
#
loop_
_entity_poly.entity_id
_entity_poly.type
_entity_poly.pdbx_seq_one_letter_code
_entity_poly.pdbx_strand_id
1 'polypeptide(L)'
;MRITLALGGNALLRRGQSLSADNQRSNVIVAAERIARIADANDLVITHGNGPQVGLLALQNNAYVDVPMYPMDVLGAESQAMVGYMVVQELRNRLPDRDFVSLVTTSLVDGDDPAFANPTKFIGPVYTQQEASAKAEEFGGTVKPDGEYWRRVVASPDPLKIVEAESIRAVVDAG
;
A
#
# COMPACT_ATOMS: atom_id res chain seq x y z
N MET A 1 -6.81 22.79 -13.49
CA MET A 1 -7.88 21.75 -13.39
C MET A 1 -7.51 20.81 -12.26
N ARG A 2 -8.48 20.26 -11.50
CA ARG A 2 -8.20 19.27 -10.46
C ARG A 2 -8.25 17.87 -11.07
N ILE A 3 -7.20 17.06 -10.84
CA ILE A 3 -7.04 15.72 -11.41
C ILE A 3 -6.77 14.73 -10.27
N THR A 4 -7.52 13.64 -10.22
CA THR A 4 -7.20 12.50 -9.36
C THR A 4 -6.40 11.47 -10.18
N LEU A 5 -5.22 11.11 -9.69
CA LEU A 5 -4.30 10.18 -10.33
C LEU A 5 -4.08 8.97 -9.42
N ALA A 6 -4.36 7.77 -9.93
CA ALA A 6 -4.12 6.53 -9.21
C ALA A 6 -2.79 5.89 -9.62
N LEU A 7 -1.91 5.67 -8.64
CA LEU A 7 -0.67 4.92 -8.81
C LEU A 7 -0.93 3.45 -8.50
N GLY A 8 -0.99 2.63 -9.55
CA GLY A 8 -1.08 1.17 -9.40
C GLY A 8 0.23 0.54 -8.91
N GLY A 9 0.15 -0.73 -8.49
CA GLY A 9 1.31 -1.47 -7.94
C GLY A 9 2.54 -1.48 -8.84
N ASN A 10 2.37 -1.54 -10.16
CA ASN A 10 3.48 -1.52 -11.11
C ASN A 10 4.22 -0.17 -11.18
N ALA A 11 3.62 0.92 -10.71
CA ALA A 11 4.29 2.22 -10.60
C ALA A 11 5.25 2.26 -9.40
N LEU A 12 5.04 1.40 -8.41
CA LEU A 12 5.83 1.32 -7.19
C LEU A 12 6.81 0.14 -7.20
N LEU A 13 6.39 -0.99 -7.79
CA LEU A 13 7.22 -2.20 -7.92
C LEU A 13 6.84 -2.94 -9.19
N ARG A 14 7.80 -3.15 -10.08
CA ARG A 14 7.58 -3.92 -11.32
C ARG A 14 7.62 -5.43 -11.03
N ARG A 15 6.90 -6.18 -11.82
CA ARG A 15 6.90 -7.64 -11.72
C ARG A 15 8.32 -8.20 -11.84
N GLY A 16 8.69 -9.07 -10.90
CA GLY A 16 10.02 -9.69 -10.86
C GLY A 16 11.11 -8.87 -10.17
N GLN A 17 10.83 -7.63 -9.75
CA GLN A 17 11.77 -6.86 -8.93
C GLN A 17 11.68 -7.27 -7.45
N SER A 18 12.82 -7.26 -6.76
CA SER A 18 12.86 -7.38 -5.31
C SER A 18 12.28 -6.13 -4.64
N LEU A 19 11.68 -6.30 -3.46
CA LEU A 19 11.08 -5.24 -2.63
C LEU A 19 12.14 -4.37 -1.92
N SER A 20 13.30 -4.15 -2.53
CA SER A 20 14.33 -3.29 -1.96
C SER A 20 13.91 -1.81 -2.03
N ALA A 21 14.45 -1.00 -1.11
CA ALA A 21 14.23 0.44 -1.10
C ALA A 21 14.68 1.10 -2.42
N ASP A 22 15.81 0.65 -2.98
CA ASP A 22 16.36 1.18 -4.22
C ASP A 22 15.45 0.94 -5.43
N ASN A 23 14.89 -0.27 -5.55
CA ASN A 23 13.94 -0.59 -6.62
C ASN A 23 12.67 0.25 -6.51
N GLN A 24 12.12 0.36 -5.32
CA GLN A 24 10.92 1.17 -5.08
C GLN A 24 11.18 2.63 -5.38
N ARG A 25 12.28 3.20 -4.87
CA ARG A 25 12.68 4.59 -5.15
C ARG A 25 12.88 4.83 -6.63
N SER A 26 13.58 3.95 -7.34
CA SER A 26 13.80 4.06 -8.78
C SER A 26 12.50 4.10 -9.58
N ASN A 27 11.52 3.30 -9.19
CA ASN A 27 10.21 3.30 -9.83
C ASN A 27 9.42 4.58 -9.50
N VAL A 28 9.47 5.05 -8.25
CA VAL A 28 8.83 6.31 -7.84
C VAL A 28 9.44 7.51 -8.57
N ILE A 29 10.76 7.54 -8.78
CA ILE A 29 11.45 8.54 -9.59
C ILE A 29 10.83 8.65 -10.98
N VAL A 30 10.69 7.52 -11.68
CA VAL A 30 10.08 7.46 -13.03
C VAL A 30 8.60 7.91 -13.00
N ALA A 31 7.85 7.52 -11.98
CA ALA A 31 6.47 7.97 -11.81
C ALA A 31 6.39 9.49 -11.56
N ALA A 32 7.21 10.01 -10.65
CA ALA A 32 7.25 11.43 -10.30
C ALA A 32 7.63 12.33 -11.49
N GLU A 33 8.53 11.88 -12.38
CA GLU A 33 8.85 12.60 -13.62
C GLU A 33 7.65 12.81 -14.54
N ARG A 34 6.79 11.80 -14.63
CA ARG A 34 5.56 11.87 -15.44
C ARG A 34 4.49 12.71 -14.75
N ILE A 35 4.35 12.55 -13.44
CA ILE A 35 3.38 13.30 -12.63
C ILE A 35 3.71 14.77 -12.62
N ALA A 36 5.00 15.15 -12.52
CA ALA A 36 5.43 16.54 -12.51
C ALA A 36 4.95 17.31 -13.77
N ARG A 37 4.98 16.66 -14.93
CA ARG A 37 4.48 17.27 -16.18
C ARG A 37 2.99 17.56 -16.16
N ILE A 38 2.21 16.74 -15.44
CA ILE A 38 0.76 16.94 -15.29
C ILE A 38 0.50 18.00 -14.21
N ALA A 39 1.31 17.99 -13.15
CA ALA A 39 1.17 18.88 -12.02
C ALA A 39 1.45 20.35 -12.38
N ASP A 40 2.27 20.62 -13.39
CA ASP A 40 2.69 21.98 -13.75
C ASP A 40 1.51 22.93 -13.98
N ALA A 41 0.41 22.43 -14.54
CA ALA A 41 -0.79 23.24 -14.85
C ALA A 41 -2.06 22.77 -14.11
N ASN A 42 -1.94 21.88 -13.14
CA ASN A 42 -3.09 21.24 -12.49
C ASN A 42 -2.88 21.03 -11.00
N ASP A 43 -3.99 21.00 -10.24
CA ASP A 43 -4.01 20.50 -8.87
C ASP A 43 -4.15 18.99 -8.91
N LEU A 44 -3.32 18.29 -8.14
CA LEU A 44 -3.31 16.83 -8.15
C LEU A 44 -3.73 16.25 -6.79
N VAL A 45 -4.61 15.27 -6.85
CA VAL A 45 -4.85 14.31 -5.76
C VAL A 45 -4.29 12.97 -6.21
N ILE A 46 -3.28 12.47 -5.52
CA ILE A 46 -2.64 11.20 -5.87
C ILE A 46 -3.11 10.13 -4.89
N THR A 47 -3.64 9.04 -5.42
CA THR A 47 -3.97 7.84 -4.65
C THR A 47 -3.03 6.70 -5.04
N HIS A 48 -2.73 5.80 -4.10
CA HIS A 48 -1.85 4.67 -4.39
C HIS A 48 -2.28 3.41 -3.62
N GLY A 49 -1.91 2.25 -4.14
CA GLY A 49 -1.94 1.00 -3.39
C GLY A 49 -0.65 0.78 -2.60
N ASN A 50 -0.66 -0.21 -1.72
CA ASN A 50 0.46 -0.57 -0.83
C ASN A 50 0.64 -2.08 -0.64
N GLY A 51 0.00 -2.91 -1.46
CA GLY A 51 -0.01 -4.38 -1.28
C GLY A 51 1.37 -5.03 -1.13
N PRO A 52 2.35 -4.77 -2.01
CA PRO A 52 3.70 -5.29 -1.84
C PRO A 52 4.38 -4.79 -0.56
N GLN A 53 4.19 -3.53 -0.21
CA GLN A 53 4.83 -2.87 0.93
C GLN A 53 4.29 -3.41 2.27
N VAL A 54 2.98 -3.53 2.43
CA VAL A 54 2.40 -4.11 3.65
C VAL A 54 2.79 -5.58 3.81
N GLY A 55 2.94 -6.32 2.70
CA GLY A 55 3.45 -7.69 2.72
C GLY A 55 4.90 -7.76 3.21
N LEU A 56 5.76 -6.84 2.77
CA LEU A 56 7.14 -6.75 3.27
C LEU A 56 7.19 -6.43 4.76
N LEU A 57 6.43 -5.43 5.21
CA LEU A 57 6.36 -5.06 6.63
C LEU A 57 5.86 -6.21 7.50
N ALA A 58 4.87 -6.97 7.03
CA ALA A 58 4.40 -8.16 7.75
C ALA A 58 5.50 -9.22 7.90
N LEU A 59 6.33 -9.45 6.86
CA LEU A 59 7.47 -10.36 6.94
C LEU A 59 8.56 -9.86 7.90
N GLN A 60 8.87 -8.56 7.85
CA GLN A 60 9.85 -7.95 8.76
C GLN A 60 9.39 -8.01 10.21
N ASN A 61 8.11 -7.73 10.47
CA ASN A 61 7.52 -7.86 11.79
C ASN A 61 7.56 -9.32 12.29
N ASN A 62 7.25 -10.27 11.44
CA ASN A 62 7.28 -11.70 11.82
C ASN A 62 8.70 -12.22 12.08
N ALA A 63 9.72 -11.59 11.52
CA ALA A 63 11.12 -11.96 11.74
C ALA A 63 11.67 -11.51 13.11
N TYR A 64 11.06 -10.51 13.74
CA TYR A 64 11.44 -10.06 15.08
C TYR A 64 10.49 -10.66 16.10
N VAL A 65 10.98 -11.69 16.81
CA VAL A 65 10.17 -12.58 17.65
C VAL A 65 10.02 -12.14 19.11
N ASP A 66 10.73 -11.07 19.54
CA ASP A 66 10.71 -10.62 20.94
C ASP A 66 9.42 -9.86 21.29
N VAL A 67 8.67 -9.41 20.29
CA VAL A 67 7.36 -8.78 20.44
C VAL A 67 6.35 -9.38 19.46
N PRO A 68 5.05 -9.41 19.79
CA PRO A 68 4.03 -9.83 18.84
C PRO A 68 4.01 -8.93 17.59
N MET A 69 3.72 -9.52 16.43
CA MET A 69 3.54 -8.77 15.18
C MET A 69 2.42 -7.72 15.35
N TYR A 70 2.65 -6.52 14.82
CA TYR A 70 1.64 -5.47 14.82
C TYR A 70 0.41 -5.85 13.99
N PRO A 71 -0.79 -5.37 14.36
CA PRO A 71 -2.00 -5.60 13.60
C PRO A 71 -1.89 -5.12 12.14
N MET A 72 -2.63 -5.76 11.23
CA MET A 72 -2.54 -5.45 9.79
C MET A 72 -2.97 -4.04 9.42
N ASP A 73 -3.83 -3.41 10.19
CA ASP A 73 -4.23 -2.01 10.01
C ASP A 73 -3.06 -1.05 10.32
N VAL A 74 -2.28 -1.33 11.36
CA VAL A 74 -1.06 -0.57 11.70
C VAL A 74 -0.01 -0.73 10.60
N LEU A 75 0.28 -1.97 10.15
CA LEU A 75 1.20 -2.21 9.02
C LEU A 75 0.68 -1.56 7.73
N GLY A 76 -0.64 -1.51 7.56
CA GLY A 76 -1.30 -0.77 6.49
C GLY A 76 -0.95 0.73 6.53
N ALA A 77 -1.08 1.36 7.69
CA ALA A 77 -0.76 2.78 7.91
C ALA A 77 0.74 3.06 7.70
N GLU A 78 1.62 2.22 8.23
CA GLU A 78 3.08 2.32 7.99
C GLU A 78 3.42 2.26 6.49
N SER A 79 2.80 1.33 5.76
CA SER A 79 3.05 1.20 4.32
C SER A 79 2.47 2.36 3.50
N GLN A 80 1.34 2.95 3.93
CA GLN A 80 0.82 4.18 3.32
C GLN A 80 1.85 5.32 3.49
N ALA A 81 2.34 5.52 4.70
CA ALA A 81 3.33 6.54 5.00
C ALA A 81 4.64 6.31 4.23
N MET A 82 5.12 5.08 4.15
CA MET A 82 6.32 4.71 3.38
C MET A 82 6.21 5.11 1.91
N VAL A 83 5.10 4.76 1.25
CA VAL A 83 4.89 5.11 -0.16
C VAL A 83 4.70 6.61 -0.32
N GLY A 84 3.83 7.23 0.49
CA GLY A 84 3.55 8.66 0.45
C GLY A 84 4.81 9.51 0.66
N TYR A 85 5.66 9.13 1.61
CA TYR A 85 6.95 9.79 1.86
C TYR A 85 7.85 9.81 0.61
N MET A 86 8.03 8.66 -0.04
CA MET A 86 8.85 8.57 -1.25
C MET A 86 8.27 9.39 -2.40
N VAL A 87 6.96 9.32 -2.62
CA VAL A 87 6.28 10.08 -3.69
C VAL A 87 6.40 11.58 -3.47
N VAL A 88 6.11 12.06 -2.26
CA VAL A 88 6.21 13.49 -1.91
C VAL A 88 7.65 13.99 -2.05
N GLN A 89 8.64 13.22 -1.59
CA GLN A 89 10.04 13.60 -1.71
C GLN A 89 10.46 13.77 -3.17
N GLU A 90 10.09 12.82 -4.03
CA GLU A 90 10.48 12.86 -5.44
C GLU A 90 9.69 13.93 -6.24
N LEU A 91 8.47 14.25 -5.85
CA LEU A 91 7.73 15.38 -6.43
C LEU A 91 8.31 16.73 -6.01
N ARG A 92 8.67 16.90 -4.73
CA ARG A 92 9.34 18.13 -4.25
C ARG A 92 10.67 18.40 -4.94
N ASN A 93 11.44 17.34 -5.22
CA ASN A 93 12.69 17.45 -5.97
C ASN A 93 12.49 18.01 -7.40
N ARG A 94 11.29 17.84 -7.98
CA ARG A 94 10.97 18.25 -9.36
C ARG A 94 10.15 19.54 -9.43
N LEU A 95 9.41 19.82 -8.39
CA LEU A 95 8.50 20.96 -8.27
C LEU A 95 8.75 21.66 -6.93
N PRO A 96 9.93 22.29 -6.75
CA PRO A 96 10.36 22.85 -5.46
C PRO A 96 9.48 23.99 -4.97
N ASP A 97 8.78 24.68 -5.89
CA ASP A 97 7.91 25.80 -5.59
C ASP A 97 6.46 25.37 -5.26
N ARG A 98 6.19 24.06 -5.19
CA ARG A 98 4.88 23.51 -4.85
C ARG A 98 4.91 22.78 -3.52
N ASP A 99 3.85 22.93 -2.76
CA ASP A 99 3.66 22.16 -1.54
C ASP A 99 2.99 20.80 -1.84
N PHE A 100 3.42 19.81 -1.07
CA PHE A 100 2.89 18.45 -1.10
C PHE A 100 2.68 17.94 0.30
N VAL A 101 1.56 17.27 0.53
CA VAL A 101 1.25 16.61 1.79
C VAL A 101 0.92 15.14 1.52
N SER A 102 1.32 14.25 2.42
CA SER A 102 0.89 12.86 2.43
C SER A 102 -0.02 12.63 3.62
N LEU A 103 -1.17 12.03 3.38
CA LEU A 103 -2.15 11.70 4.41
C LEU A 103 -2.22 10.18 4.57
N VAL A 104 -2.23 9.74 5.82
CA VAL A 104 -2.61 8.37 6.18
C VAL A 104 -4.12 8.34 6.32
N THR A 105 -4.76 7.34 5.72
CA THR A 105 -6.22 7.22 5.68
C THR A 105 -6.69 5.92 6.29
N THR A 106 -7.87 5.96 6.89
CA THR A 106 -8.53 4.82 7.53
C THR A 106 -9.84 4.51 6.80
N SER A 107 -10.05 3.25 6.45
CA SER A 107 -11.32 2.78 5.90
C SER A 107 -12.19 2.21 7.02
N LEU A 108 -13.38 2.78 7.22
CA LEU A 108 -14.40 2.16 8.03
C LEU A 108 -15.03 1.01 7.23
N VAL A 109 -15.18 -0.15 7.89
CA VAL A 109 -15.78 -1.35 7.31
C VAL A 109 -16.87 -1.88 8.24
N ASP A 110 -17.75 -2.72 7.73
CA ASP A 110 -18.70 -3.46 8.56
C ASP A 110 -17.95 -4.60 9.27
N GLY A 111 -18.05 -4.67 10.61
CA GLY A 111 -17.43 -5.73 11.39
C GLY A 111 -18.02 -7.12 11.12
N ASP A 112 -19.25 -7.18 10.61
CA ASP A 112 -19.97 -8.41 10.26
C ASP A 112 -19.82 -8.78 8.76
N ASP A 113 -18.97 -8.06 8.01
CA ASP A 113 -18.73 -8.35 6.59
C ASP A 113 -18.25 -9.79 6.40
N PRO A 114 -18.89 -10.57 5.50
CA PRO A 114 -18.55 -11.97 5.25
C PRO A 114 -17.10 -12.19 4.77
N ALA A 115 -16.41 -11.15 4.29
CA ALA A 115 -15.00 -11.23 3.94
C ALA A 115 -14.10 -11.61 5.13
N PHE A 116 -14.50 -11.31 6.37
CA PHE A 116 -13.76 -11.75 7.56
C PHE A 116 -13.81 -13.27 7.76
N ALA A 117 -14.94 -13.89 7.44
CA ALA A 117 -15.09 -15.35 7.49
C ALA A 117 -14.45 -16.06 6.28
N ASN A 118 -14.32 -15.36 5.15
CA ASN A 118 -13.72 -15.91 3.92
C ASN A 118 -12.66 -14.98 3.31
N PRO A 119 -11.45 -14.95 3.86
CA PRO A 119 -10.35 -14.13 3.34
C PRO A 119 -10.00 -14.50 1.89
N THR A 120 -9.83 -13.49 1.03
CA THR A 120 -9.55 -13.67 -0.40
C THR A 120 -8.44 -12.79 -0.95
N LYS A 121 -8.05 -11.74 -0.22
CA LYS A 121 -7.03 -10.80 -0.71
C LYS A 121 -5.62 -11.35 -0.51
N PHE A 122 -4.93 -11.62 -1.61
CA PHE A 122 -3.55 -12.09 -1.57
C PHE A 122 -2.58 -11.00 -1.08
N ILE A 123 -1.72 -11.39 -0.13
CA ILE A 123 -0.64 -10.53 0.39
C ILE A 123 0.66 -11.32 0.51
N GLY A 124 1.79 -10.59 0.58
CA GLY A 124 3.10 -11.18 0.81
C GLY A 124 3.65 -11.99 -0.37
N PRO A 125 4.67 -12.83 -0.13
CA PRO A 125 5.33 -13.63 -1.15
C PRO A 125 4.49 -14.83 -1.58
N VAL A 126 4.94 -15.46 -2.66
CA VAL A 126 4.43 -16.76 -3.14
C VAL A 126 5.20 -17.89 -2.48
N TYR A 127 4.53 -19.02 -2.28
CA TYR A 127 5.06 -20.24 -1.68
C TYR A 127 4.76 -21.45 -2.56
N THR A 128 5.53 -22.52 -2.45
CA THR A 128 5.09 -23.83 -2.88
C THR A 128 3.97 -24.34 -1.97
N GLN A 129 3.20 -25.32 -2.40
CA GLN A 129 2.13 -25.91 -1.58
C GLN A 129 2.64 -26.43 -0.23
N GLN A 130 3.83 -27.04 -0.23
CA GLN A 130 4.42 -27.60 0.98
C GLN A 130 4.84 -26.51 1.97
N GLU A 131 5.47 -25.44 1.48
CA GLU A 131 5.87 -24.28 2.31
C GLU A 131 4.65 -23.55 2.86
N ALA A 132 3.58 -23.42 2.06
CA ALA A 132 2.38 -22.70 2.43
C ALA A 132 1.70 -23.27 3.67
N SER A 133 1.64 -24.59 3.82
CA SER A 133 1.05 -25.25 4.98
C SER A 133 1.83 -24.92 6.27
N ALA A 134 3.16 -25.03 6.23
CA ALA A 134 4.01 -24.68 7.36
C ALA A 134 3.91 -23.18 7.71
N LYS A 135 3.88 -22.32 6.68
CA LYS A 135 3.72 -20.87 6.87
C LYS A 135 2.35 -20.48 7.42
N ALA A 136 1.27 -21.15 7.03
CA ALA A 136 -0.06 -20.92 7.59
C ALA A 136 -0.11 -21.16 9.10
N GLU A 137 0.57 -22.21 9.58
CA GLU A 137 0.71 -22.49 11.01
C GLU A 137 1.56 -21.41 11.72
N GLU A 138 2.69 -21.01 11.11
CA GLU A 138 3.61 -20.01 11.67
C GLU A 138 2.95 -18.65 11.90
N PHE A 139 2.18 -18.13 10.94
CA PHE A 139 1.53 -16.82 11.08
C PHE A 139 0.05 -16.88 11.47
N GLY A 140 -0.48 -18.07 11.84
CA GLY A 140 -1.86 -18.22 12.30
C GLY A 140 -2.91 -17.73 11.30
N GLY A 141 -2.65 -17.94 9.98
CA GLY A 141 -3.50 -17.37 8.92
C GLY A 141 -3.90 -18.37 7.85
N THR A 142 -4.60 -17.91 6.85
CA THR A 142 -5.09 -18.70 5.72
C THR A 142 -4.19 -18.50 4.50
N VAL A 143 -3.92 -19.58 3.77
CA VAL A 143 -3.25 -19.58 2.46
C VAL A 143 -4.20 -20.13 1.41
N LYS A 144 -4.13 -19.59 0.19
CA LYS A 144 -4.94 -20.05 -0.95
C LYS A 144 -4.06 -20.18 -2.21
N PRO A 145 -4.47 -21.02 -3.19
CA PRO A 145 -3.78 -21.10 -4.47
C PRO A 145 -3.80 -19.76 -5.22
N ASP A 146 -2.66 -19.39 -5.82
CA ASP A 146 -2.46 -18.23 -6.67
C ASP A 146 -1.69 -18.67 -7.93
N GLY A 147 -2.41 -19.17 -8.94
CA GLY A 147 -1.83 -19.81 -10.10
C GLY A 147 -1.13 -21.12 -9.74
N GLU A 148 0.15 -21.25 -10.05
CA GLU A 148 1.00 -22.40 -9.72
C GLU A 148 1.55 -22.36 -8.29
N TYR A 149 1.32 -21.26 -7.56
CA TYR A 149 1.83 -20.99 -6.23
C TYR A 149 0.72 -20.87 -5.19
N TRP A 150 1.11 -20.66 -3.97
CA TRP A 150 0.24 -20.39 -2.83
C TRP A 150 0.62 -19.06 -2.19
N ARG A 151 -0.35 -18.36 -1.65
CA ARG A 151 -0.11 -17.10 -0.94
C ARG A 151 -1.01 -16.98 0.27
N ARG A 152 -0.53 -16.19 1.23
CA ARG A 152 -1.36 -15.74 2.35
C ARG A 152 -2.52 -14.90 1.83
N VAL A 153 -3.70 -15.13 2.38
CA VAL A 153 -4.88 -14.30 2.15
C VAL A 153 -5.34 -13.64 3.45
N VAL A 154 -5.83 -12.43 3.32
CA VAL A 154 -6.46 -11.67 4.40
C VAL A 154 -7.86 -11.25 4.00
N ALA A 155 -8.68 -10.88 4.98
CA ALA A 155 -9.99 -10.29 4.73
C ALA A 155 -9.82 -8.98 3.93
N SER A 156 -10.77 -8.71 3.05
CA SER A 156 -10.86 -7.46 2.30
C SER A 156 -12.33 -7.03 2.25
N PRO A 157 -12.89 -6.59 3.39
CA PRO A 157 -14.26 -6.11 3.46
C PRO A 157 -14.45 -4.86 2.60
N ASP A 158 -15.67 -4.61 2.15
CA ASP A 158 -16.00 -3.42 1.39
C ASP A 158 -15.92 -2.17 2.27
N PRO A 159 -15.29 -1.08 1.80
CA PRO A 159 -15.19 0.15 2.56
C PRO A 159 -16.54 0.88 2.61
N LEU A 160 -17.00 1.20 3.82
CA LEU A 160 -18.20 2.02 4.04
C LEU A 160 -17.90 3.50 3.96
N LYS A 161 -16.72 3.92 4.44
CA LYS A 161 -16.32 5.32 4.51
C LYS A 161 -14.80 5.43 4.66
N ILE A 162 -14.22 6.50 4.07
CA ILE A 162 -12.89 6.98 4.43
C ILE A 162 -13.06 7.97 5.58
N VAL A 163 -12.45 7.70 6.72
CA VAL A 163 -12.63 8.49 7.95
C VAL A 163 -12.17 9.94 7.74
N GLU A 164 -11.07 10.13 7.04
CA GLU A 164 -10.43 11.43 6.78
C GLU A 164 -11.02 12.20 5.57
N ALA A 165 -12.16 11.76 5.01
CA ALA A 165 -12.72 12.35 3.78
C ALA A 165 -12.94 13.86 3.85
N GLU A 166 -13.43 14.39 4.99
CA GLU A 166 -13.62 15.83 5.19
C GLU A 166 -12.30 16.57 5.33
N SER A 167 -11.31 15.98 6.00
CA SER A 167 -9.95 16.55 6.13
C SER A 167 -9.26 16.61 4.76
N ILE A 168 -9.39 15.54 3.96
CA ILE A 168 -8.89 15.51 2.58
C ILE A 168 -9.52 16.64 1.76
N ARG A 169 -10.84 16.80 1.85
CA ARG A 169 -11.56 17.88 1.15
C ARG A 169 -11.03 19.25 1.56
N ALA A 170 -10.88 19.49 2.86
CA ALA A 170 -10.38 20.76 3.38
C ALA A 170 -8.96 21.08 2.85
N VAL A 171 -8.06 20.10 2.84
CA VAL A 171 -6.70 20.26 2.30
C VAL A 171 -6.74 20.56 0.78
N VAL A 172 -7.55 19.82 0.04
CA VAL A 172 -7.68 19.97 -1.42
C VAL A 172 -8.32 21.33 -1.79
N ASP A 173 -9.23 21.87 -0.97
CA ASP A 173 -9.89 23.14 -1.21
C ASP A 173 -9.04 24.33 -0.75
N ALA A 174 -8.07 24.11 0.12
CA ALA A 174 -7.10 25.13 0.53
C ALA A 174 -6.02 25.43 -0.54
N GLY A 175 -5.80 24.52 -1.50
CA GLY A 175 -4.87 24.67 -2.63
C GLY A 175 -3.59 23.91 -2.43
#